data_dcae9c88bbe152f7d6b387c3b2219a6f
#
_entry.id   dcae9c88bbe152f7d6b387c3b2219a6f
#
_cell.length_a   1.000
_cell.length_b   1.000
_cell.length_c   1.000
_cell.angle_alpha   90.00
_cell.angle_beta   90.00
_cell.angle_gamma   90.00
#
_symmetry.space_group_name_H-M   'P 1'
#
loop_
_entity.id
_entity.type
_entity.pdbx_description
1 polymer ?
#
loop_
_entity_poly.entity_id
_entity_poly.type
_entity_poly.pdbx_seq_one_letter_code
_entity_poly.pdbx_strand_id
1 'polypeptide(L)'
;MKLSEHFSLGELTKTSYQTLDNNEPPLEAVENLITLCEDWLEELRFRYNMMYVLHFLEDYDTSENVEGIVINQGYRSLQVSEAMEKAGLKPAKHSNHQTGCAVDIRCSGKEQAIRYLTILLDIADENKKDFDELIMERRGTVYWIHFAVRPKDNRRKVLFLLE
;
A
#
# COMPACT_ATOMS: atom_id res chain seq x y z
N MET A 1 11.96 6.46 -11.75
CA MET A 1 10.72 7.13 -12.22
C MET A 1 9.88 7.47 -11.00
N LYS A 2 9.36 8.70 -10.90
CA LYS A 2 8.32 9.06 -9.91
C LYS A 2 6.96 8.57 -10.40
N LEU A 3 6.14 8.08 -9.47
CA LEU A 3 4.73 7.72 -9.70
C LEU A 3 3.80 8.86 -9.23
N SER A 4 4.20 9.57 -8.17
CA SER A 4 3.53 10.74 -7.64
C SER A 4 4.54 11.64 -6.92
N GLU A 5 4.10 12.63 -6.14
CA GLU A 5 5.00 13.57 -5.44
C GLU A 5 5.95 12.86 -4.48
N HIS A 6 5.45 11.89 -3.70
CA HIS A 6 6.21 11.23 -2.63
C HIS A 6 6.52 9.75 -2.88
N PHE A 7 6.01 9.15 -3.96
CA PHE A 7 6.19 7.73 -4.27
C PHE A 7 6.96 7.51 -5.58
N SER A 8 7.82 6.50 -5.58
CA SER A 8 8.62 6.12 -6.75
C SER A 8 8.37 4.69 -7.20
N LEU A 9 8.59 4.41 -8.48
CA LEU A 9 8.48 3.05 -9.02
C LEU A 9 9.45 2.09 -8.33
N GLY A 10 10.69 2.52 -8.06
CA GLY A 10 11.68 1.67 -7.39
C GLY A 10 11.26 1.25 -5.98
N GLU A 11 10.52 2.10 -5.25
CA GLU A 11 9.95 1.75 -3.95
C GLU A 11 8.84 0.71 -4.10
N LEU A 12 7.94 0.89 -5.07
CA LEU A 12 6.79 0.02 -5.26
C LEU A 12 7.11 -1.29 -6.02
N THR A 13 8.30 -1.45 -6.54
CA THR A 13 8.78 -2.69 -7.18
C THR A 13 9.89 -3.38 -6.39
N LYS A 14 10.23 -2.84 -5.22
CA LYS A 14 11.29 -3.40 -4.38
C LYS A 14 10.95 -4.82 -3.93
N THR A 15 11.90 -5.74 -4.08
CA THR A 15 11.81 -7.12 -3.60
C THR A 15 13.16 -7.61 -3.08
N SER A 16 13.14 -8.53 -2.13
CA SER A 16 14.34 -9.24 -1.66
C SER A 16 14.67 -10.48 -2.51
N TYR A 17 13.78 -10.87 -3.42
CA TYR A 17 13.96 -12.03 -4.29
C TYR A 17 14.64 -11.62 -5.60
N GLN A 18 15.73 -12.30 -5.93
CA GLN A 18 16.39 -12.14 -7.24
C GLN A 18 15.67 -13.01 -8.26
N THR A 19 15.16 -12.39 -9.32
CA THR A 19 14.45 -13.04 -10.42
C THR A 19 14.99 -12.57 -11.76
N LEU A 20 14.79 -13.36 -12.82
CA LEU A 20 15.29 -13.04 -14.16
C LEU A 20 14.60 -11.81 -14.76
N ASP A 21 13.35 -11.56 -14.37
CA ASP A 21 12.56 -10.40 -14.80
C ASP A 21 12.84 -9.13 -13.96
N ASN A 22 13.75 -9.20 -12.97
CA ASN A 22 14.08 -8.12 -12.05
C ASN A 22 12.84 -7.47 -11.39
N ASN A 23 11.72 -8.18 -11.31
CA ASN A 23 10.43 -7.66 -10.85
C ASN A 23 9.98 -6.41 -11.62
N GLU A 24 10.26 -6.36 -12.92
CA GLU A 24 9.96 -5.22 -13.78
C GLU A 24 8.45 -5.25 -14.16
N PRO A 25 7.67 -4.21 -13.82
CA PRO A 25 6.24 -4.20 -14.09
C PRO A 25 5.96 -3.87 -15.56
N PRO A 26 4.94 -4.51 -16.17
CA PRO A 26 4.42 -4.09 -17.46
C PRO A 26 3.75 -2.71 -17.35
N LEU A 27 3.58 -2.03 -18.49
CA LEU A 27 3.03 -0.66 -18.53
C LEU A 27 1.70 -0.53 -17.81
N GLU A 28 0.78 -1.48 -18.00
CA GLU A 28 -0.53 -1.50 -17.33
C GLU A 28 -0.40 -1.54 -15.80
N ALA A 29 0.55 -2.32 -15.27
CA ALA A 29 0.80 -2.36 -13.84
C ALA A 29 1.39 -1.03 -13.32
N VAL A 30 2.21 -0.36 -14.12
CA VAL A 30 2.73 0.98 -13.78
C VAL A 30 1.59 2.00 -13.72
N GLU A 31 0.65 1.98 -14.67
CA GLU A 31 -0.53 2.84 -14.68
C GLU A 31 -1.41 2.63 -13.44
N ASN A 32 -1.62 1.37 -13.05
CA ASN A 32 -2.36 1.03 -11.83
C ASN A 32 -1.64 1.54 -10.56
N LEU A 33 -0.31 1.41 -10.50
CA LEU A 33 0.48 1.93 -9.39
C LEU A 33 0.43 3.47 -9.31
N ILE A 34 0.43 4.18 -10.45
CA ILE A 34 0.25 5.64 -10.50
C ILE A 34 -1.10 6.00 -9.87
N THR A 35 -2.18 5.35 -10.30
CA THR A 35 -3.53 5.57 -9.75
C THR A 35 -3.59 5.34 -8.23
N LEU A 36 -2.96 4.25 -7.74
CA LEU A 36 -2.87 3.99 -6.30
C LEU A 36 -2.13 5.12 -5.56
N CYS A 37 -1.01 5.59 -6.11
CA CYS A 37 -0.21 6.63 -5.48
C CYS A 37 -0.95 7.97 -5.48
N GLU A 38 -1.38 8.46 -6.65
CA GLU A 38 -1.98 9.78 -6.80
C GLU A 38 -3.35 9.90 -6.14
N ASP A 39 -4.19 8.88 -6.29
CA ASP A 39 -5.58 8.93 -5.84
C ASP A 39 -5.79 8.53 -4.37
N TRP A 40 -4.85 7.79 -3.78
CA TRP A 40 -5.05 7.19 -2.46
C TRP A 40 -3.87 7.41 -1.50
N LEU A 41 -2.64 7.07 -1.88
CA LEU A 41 -1.52 7.09 -0.94
C LEU A 41 -1.07 8.51 -0.60
N GLU A 42 -1.11 9.45 -1.56
CA GLU A 42 -0.82 10.86 -1.28
C GLU A 42 -1.86 11.45 -0.32
N GLU A 43 -3.13 11.15 -0.53
CA GLU A 43 -4.22 11.61 0.35
C GLU A 43 -4.13 10.95 1.74
N LEU A 44 -3.82 9.64 1.81
CA LEU A 44 -3.56 8.96 3.07
C LEU A 44 -2.42 9.64 3.84
N ARG A 45 -1.30 9.91 3.16
CA ARG A 45 -0.14 10.60 3.74
C ARG A 45 -0.52 11.98 4.27
N PHE A 46 -1.23 12.77 3.47
CA PHE A 46 -1.68 14.11 3.85
C PHE A 46 -2.59 14.06 5.07
N ARG A 47 -3.67 13.27 5.05
CA ARG A 47 -4.64 13.19 6.15
C ARG A 47 -4.03 12.66 7.43
N TYR A 48 -3.20 11.61 7.34
CA TYR A 48 -2.54 11.05 8.50
C TYR A 48 -1.66 12.08 9.21
N ASN A 49 -0.87 12.82 8.47
CA ASN A 49 -0.01 13.86 9.03
C ASN A 49 -0.83 15.00 9.65
N MET A 50 -1.87 15.47 8.97
CA MET A 50 -2.72 16.53 9.49
C MET A 50 -3.44 16.12 10.79
N MET A 51 -3.92 14.88 10.87
CA MET A 51 -4.72 14.40 12.00
C MET A 51 -3.88 13.94 13.19
N TYR A 52 -2.74 13.32 12.96
CA TYR A 52 -2.03 12.57 13.99
C TYR A 52 -0.57 12.97 14.21
N VAL A 53 0.03 13.72 13.32
CA VAL A 53 1.43 14.15 13.44
C VAL A 53 1.49 15.65 13.73
N LEU A 54 0.92 16.47 12.87
CA LEU A 54 1.02 17.93 12.98
C LEU A 54 0.04 18.53 13.99
N HIS A 55 -1.04 17.83 14.31
CA HIS A 55 -2.07 18.31 15.27
C HIS A 55 -1.51 18.56 16.69
N PHE A 56 -0.43 17.86 17.04
CA PHE A 56 0.19 17.98 18.38
C PHE A 56 1.41 18.92 18.42
N LEU A 57 1.76 19.57 17.31
CA LEU A 57 2.89 20.48 17.24
C LEU A 57 2.39 21.92 17.44
N GLU A 58 2.83 22.58 18.51
CA GLU A 58 2.50 23.97 18.81
C GLU A 58 3.23 24.97 17.89
N ASP A 59 4.35 24.56 17.26
CA ASP A 59 5.16 25.35 16.33
C ASP A 59 5.18 24.72 14.93
N TYR A 60 4.60 25.42 13.97
CA TYR A 60 4.44 24.99 12.57
C TYR A 60 5.73 25.16 11.74
N ASP A 61 6.81 24.48 12.08
CA ASP A 61 7.80 24.15 11.06
C ASP A 61 7.48 22.77 10.49
N THR A 62 6.61 22.78 9.47
CA THR A 62 5.92 21.61 8.97
C THR A 62 6.81 20.70 8.11
N SER A 63 8.01 21.12 7.71
CA SER A 63 8.82 20.39 6.73
C SER A 63 9.64 19.25 7.34
N GLU A 64 10.02 19.32 8.62
CA GLU A 64 10.91 18.35 9.25
C GLU A 64 10.20 17.21 10.02
N ASN A 65 8.89 17.37 10.30
CA ASN A 65 8.15 16.46 11.18
C ASN A 65 7.07 15.62 10.48
N VAL A 66 7.07 15.57 9.15
CA VAL A 66 6.08 14.81 8.38
C VAL A 66 6.49 13.35 8.27
N GLU A 67 5.61 12.43 8.67
CA GLU A 67 5.82 11.00 8.47
C GLU A 67 5.53 10.56 7.04
N GLY A 68 6.44 9.76 6.47
CA GLY A 68 6.23 9.09 5.19
C GLY A 68 5.35 7.84 5.34
N ILE A 69 4.62 7.52 4.28
CA ILE A 69 3.97 6.22 4.16
C ILE A 69 4.99 5.23 3.59
N VAL A 70 5.29 4.17 4.31
CA VAL A 70 6.29 3.17 3.93
C VAL A 70 5.62 1.98 3.28
N ILE A 71 6.01 1.67 2.05
CA ILE A 71 5.49 0.54 1.29
C ILE A 71 6.43 -0.67 1.46
N ASN A 72 5.90 -1.76 1.99
CA ASN A 72 6.63 -3.02 2.11
C ASN A 72 6.63 -3.82 0.81
N GLN A 73 5.51 -3.78 0.09
CA GLN A 73 5.34 -4.45 -1.19
C GLN A 73 4.33 -3.68 -2.05
N GLY A 74 4.66 -3.44 -3.30
CA GLY A 74 3.75 -2.98 -4.35
C GLY A 74 3.62 -4.05 -5.44
N TYR A 75 4.14 -3.80 -6.64
CA TYR A 75 4.13 -4.80 -7.71
C TYR A 75 4.95 -6.05 -7.35
N ARG A 76 4.44 -7.20 -7.75
CA ARG A 76 5.06 -8.50 -7.56
C ARG A 76 4.85 -9.37 -8.79
N SER A 77 5.92 -9.66 -9.53
CA SER A 77 5.86 -10.52 -10.71
C SER A 77 5.52 -11.98 -10.36
N LEU A 78 5.15 -12.75 -11.36
CA LEU A 78 4.94 -14.20 -11.19
C LEU A 78 6.22 -14.89 -10.72
N GLN A 79 7.39 -14.49 -11.23
CA GLN A 79 8.66 -15.08 -10.83
C GLN A 79 8.98 -14.80 -9.36
N VAL A 80 8.66 -13.61 -8.86
CA VAL A 80 8.78 -13.30 -7.43
C VAL A 80 7.81 -14.16 -6.61
N SER A 81 6.56 -14.33 -7.06
CA SER A 81 5.60 -15.22 -6.39
C SER A 81 6.10 -16.67 -6.32
N GLU A 82 6.66 -17.20 -7.40
CA GLU A 82 7.27 -18.53 -7.44
C GLU A 82 8.49 -18.65 -6.51
N ALA A 83 9.32 -17.60 -6.43
CA ALA A 83 10.45 -17.56 -5.52
C ALA A 83 9.99 -17.55 -4.05
N MET A 84 8.89 -16.85 -3.72
CA MET A 84 8.26 -16.88 -2.40
C MET A 84 7.73 -18.27 -2.06
N GLU A 85 7.09 -18.97 -3.00
CA GLU A 85 6.62 -20.36 -2.79
C GLU A 85 7.77 -21.31 -2.52
N LYS A 86 8.87 -21.20 -3.26
CA LYS A 86 10.09 -21.97 -3.03
C LYS A 86 10.73 -21.70 -1.66
N ALA A 87 10.54 -20.50 -1.15
CA ALA A 87 10.97 -20.11 0.22
C ALA A 87 9.99 -20.54 1.32
N GLY A 88 8.92 -21.29 0.97
CA GLY A 88 7.94 -21.81 1.94
C GLY A 88 6.80 -20.86 2.27
N LEU A 89 6.69 -19.72 1.58
CA LEU A 89 5.57 -18.81 1.72
C LEU A 89 4.40 -19.27 0.81
N LYS A 90 3.20 -18.75 1.08
CA LYS A 90 1.99 -19.10 0.32
C LYS A 90 1.35 -17.85 -0.28
N PRO A 91 1.98 -17.21 -1.30
CA PRO A 91 1.37 -16.08 -1.96
C PRO A 91 0.08 -16.50 -2.69
N ALA A 92 -0.90 -15.60 -2.77
CA ALA A 92 -2.11 -15.86 -3.54
C ALA A 92 -1.77 -16.04 -5.02
N LYS A 93 -2.37 -17.06 -5.68
CA LYS A 93 -2.14 -17.37 -7.10
C LYS A 93 -2.56 -16.24 -8.03
N HIS A 94 -3.67 -15.56 -7.71
CA HIS A 94 -4.19 -14.39 -8.43
C HIS A 94 -4.21 -13.22 -7.46
N SER A 95 -3.11 -12.52 -7.40
CA SER A 95 -2.91 -11.40 -6.47
C SER A 95 -3.02 -10.06 -7.19
N ASN A 96 -3.69 -9.10 -6.57
CA ASN A 96 -3.71 -7.72 -7.05
C ASN A 96 -2.30 -7.10 -7.14
N HIS A 97 -1.31 -7.61 -6.41
CA HIS A 97 0.09 -7.21 -6.56
C HIS A 97 0.66 -7.53 -7.95
N GLN A 98 0.23 -8.61 -8.59
CA GLN A 98 0.71 -9.02 -9.92
C GLN A 98 0.27 -8.09 -11.04
N THR A 99 -0.73 -7.28 -10.80
CA THR A 99 -1.25 -6.29 -11.76
C THR A 99 -0.96 -4.85 -11.36
N GLY A 100 -0.17 -4.63 -10.31
CA GLY A 100 0.09 -3.29 -9.77
C GLY A 100 -1.11 -2.66 -9.07
N CYS A 101 -2.15 -3.44 -8.77
CA CYS A 101 -3.38 -2.97 -8.15
C CYS A 101 -3.38 -3.05 -6.63
N ALA A 102 -2.27 -3.40 -5.98
CA ALA A 102 -2.18 -3.51 -4.54
C ALA A 102 -0.86 -3.01 -3.96
N VAL A 103 -0.93 -2.57 -2.72
CA VAL A 103 0.21 -2.22 -1.87
C VAL A 103 0.03 -2.79 -0.48
N ASP A 104 1.15 -3.20 0.14
CA ASP A 104 1.23 -3.51 1.57
C ASP A 104 1.90 -2.33 2.27
N ILE A 105 1.16 -1.63 3.12
CA ILE A 105 1.59 -0.44 3.83
C ILE A 105 2.07 -0.85 5.22
N ARG A 106 3.34 -0.57 5.51
CA ARG A 106 3.92 -0.83 6.83
C ARG A 106 3.22 0.00 7.91
N CYS A 107 2.97 -0.63 9.06
CA CYS A 107 2.46 0.04 10.24
C CYS A 107 3.42 -0.15 11.42
N SER A 108 3.62 0.89 12.22
CA SER A 108 4.43 0.85 13.44
C SER A 108 3.78 0.01 14.56
N GLY A 109 2.47 -0.23 14.46
CA GLY A 109 1.70 -1.04 15.40
C GLY A 109 0.22 -1.01 15.06
N LYS A 110 -0.57 -1.59 15.94
CA LYS A 110 -2.03 -1.73 15.77
C LYS A 110 -2.73 -0.39 15.60
N GLU A 111 -2.36 0.60 16.38
CA GLU A 111 -3.01 1.93 16.36
C GLU A 111 -2.82 2.61 15.02
N GLN A 112 -1.60 2.61 14.47
CA GLN A 112 -1.35 3.18 13.15
C GLN A 112 -2.10 2.41 12.05
N ALA A 113 -2.18 1.07 12.15
CA ALA A 113 -2.95 0.27 11.21
C ALA A 113 -4.44 0.64 11.22
N ILE A 114 -5.04 0.82 12.41
CA ILE A 114 -6.44 1.27 12.55
C ILE A 114 -6.62 2.67 11.95
N ARG A 115 -5.70 3.60 12.20
CA ARG A 115 -5.75 4.95 11.65
C ARG A 115 -5.69 4.96 10.13
N TYR A 116 -4.76 4.21 9.53
CA TYR A 116 -4.65 4.08 8.08
C TYR A 116 -5.91 3.48 7.46
N LEU A 117 -6.44 2.40 8.06
CA LEU A 117 -7.67 1.77 7.61
C LEU A 117 -8.84 2.74 7.64
N THR A 118 -9.03 3.49 8.74
CA THR A 118 -10.11 4.46 8.88
C THR A 118 -9.97 5.58 7.85
N ILE A 119 -8.77 6.14 7.66
CA ILE A 119 -8.55 7.21 6.67
C ILE A 119 -8.85 6.72 5.25
N LEU A 120 -8.44 5.50 4.89
CA LEU A 120 -8.73 4.94 3.55
C LEU A 120 -10.23 4.74 3.32
N LEU A 121 -10.99 4.33 4.35
CA LEU A 121 -12.45 4.27 4.28
C LEU A 121 -13.07 5.67 4.11
N ASP A 122 -12.60 6.66 4.86
CA ASP A 122 -13.08 8.04 4.74
C ASP A 122 -12.79 8.62 3.35
N ILE A 123 -11.61 8.37 2.79
CA ILE A 123 -11.26 8.76 1.41
C ILE A 123 -12.25 8.14 0.42
N ALA A 124 -12.54 6.84 0.56
CA ALA A 124 -13.47 6.13 -0.31
C ALA A 124 -14.88 6.76 -0.25
N ASP A 125 -15.40 6.98 0.96
CA ASP A 125 -16.77 7.46 1.17
C ASP A 125 -16.94 8.92 0.74
N GLU A 126 -16.04 9.80 1.14
CA GLU A 126 -16.11 11.23 0.83
C GLU A 126 -15.93 11.51 -0.67
N ASN A 127 -15.04 10.79 -1.33
CA ASN A 127 -14.77 10.97 -2.76
C ASN A 127 -15.63 10.07 -3.66
N LYS A 128 -16.52 9.25 -3.09
CA LYS A 128 -17.34 8.27 -3.82
C LYS A 128 -16.49 7.36 -4.72
N LYS A 129 -15.29 7.03 -4.26
CA LYS A 129 -14.38 6.09 -4.90
C LYS A 129 -14.58 4.69 -4.33
N ASP A 130 -14.30 3.68 -5.12
CA ASP A 130 -14.37 2.29 -4.69
C ASP A 130 -12.98 1.65 -4.66
N PHE A 131 -12.83 0.62 -3.84
CA PHE A 131 -11.61 -0.18 -3.71
C PHE A 131 -11.94 -1.67 -3.73
N ASP A 132 -10.96 -2.49 -4.04
CA ASP A 132 -11.14 -3.93 -4.08
C ASP A 132 -10.99 -4.58 -2.70
N GLU A 133 -9.86 -4.35 -2.05
CA GLU A 133 -9.54 -4.93 -0.74
C GLU A 133 -8.90 -3.90 0.18
N LEU A 134 -9.34 -3.88 1.42
CA LEU A 134 -8.74 -3.14 2.52
C LEU A 134 -8.63 -4.08 3.71
N ILE A 135 -7.44 -4.58 3.97
CA ILE A 135 -7.20 -5.66 4.93
C ILE A 135 -6.17 -5.21 5.96
N MET A 136 -6.56 -5.23 7.23
CA MET A 136 -5.58 -5.12 8.31
C MET A 136 -5.02 -6.51 8.60
N GLU A 137 -3.74 -6.69 8.40
CA GLU A 137 -3.04 -7.94 8.61
C GLU A 137 -2.09 -7.84 9.80
N ARG A 138 -1.94 -8.97 10.52
CA ARG A 138 -0.97 -9.12 11.61
C ARG A 138 -0.32 -10.49 11.56
N ARG A 139 0.99 -10.50 11.77
CA ARG A 139 1.73 -11.72 12.09
C ARG A 139 2.59 -11.47 13.34
N GLY A 140 2.26 -12.18 14.42
CA GLY A 140 2.88 -11.89 15.72
C GLY A 140 2.58 -10.45 16.18
N THR A 141 3.61 -9.63 16.28
CA THR A 141 3.51 -8.20 16.67
C THR A 141 3.58 -7.24 15.50
N VAL A 142 3.75 -7.74 14.27
CA VAL A 142 3.90 -6.93 13.06
C VAL A 142 2.54 -6.71 12.41
N TYR A 143 2.21 -5.45 12.13
CA TYR A 143 0.98 -5.02 11.47
C TYR A 143 1.28 -4.37 10.13
N TRP A 144 0.42 -4.60 9.16
CA TRP A 144 0.41 -3.87 7.88
C TRP A 144 -1.02 -3.76 7.34
N ILE A 145 -1.20 -2.84 6.41
CA ILE A 145 -2.45 -2.71 5.65
C ILE A 145 -2.20 -3.19 4.23
N HIS A 146 -2.92 -4.24 3.82
CA HIS A 146 -3.06 -4.57 2.40
C HIS A 146 -4.18 -3.73 1.82
N PHE A 147 -3.88 -2.93 0.82
CA PHE A 147 -4.85 -2.08 0.14
C PHE A 147 -4.78 -2.30 -1.37
N ALA A 148 -5.94 -2.58 -1.98
CA ALA A 148 -6.03 -2.86 -3.41
C ALA A 148 -7.14 -2.06 -4.08
N VAL A 149 -6.84 -1.52 -5.26
CA VAL A 149 -7.78 -0.83 -6.13
C VAL A 149 -7.60 -1.35 -7.55
N ARG A 150 -8.66 -1.89 -8.13
CA ARG A 150 -8.68 -2.35 -9.52
C ARG A 150 -9.30 -1.30 -10.44
N PRO A 151 -8.98 -1.28 -11.74
CA PRO A 151 -9.62 -0.38 -12.69
C PRO A 151 -11.15 -0.55 -12.77
N LYS A 152 -11.65 -1.74 -12.45
CA LYS A 152 -13.09 -2.09 -12.45
C LYS A 152 -13.36 -3.26 -11.52
N ASP A 153 -14.64 -3.50 -11.24
CA ASP A 153 -15.13 -4.66 -10.47
C ASP A 153 -14.53 -4.74 -9.06
N ASN A 154 -14.38 -3.60 -8.40
CA ASN A 154 -13.94 -3.50 -7.02
C ASN A 154 -14.98 -4.10 -6.08
N ARG A 155 -14.54 -4.95 -5.15
CA ARG A 155 -15.42 -5.74 -4.26
C ARG A 155 -15.72 -5.07 -2.93
N ARG A 156 -15.03 -3.98 -2.59
CA ARG A 156 -15.12 -3.26 -1.32
C ARG A 156 -14.99 -4.22 -0.11
N LYS A 157 -14.03 -5.11 -0.16
CA LYS A 157 -13.82 -6.14 0.85
C LYS A 157 -12.96 -5.60 1.99
N VAL A 158 -13.54 -5.52 3.20
CA VAL A 158 -12.83 -5.08 4.42
C VAL A 158 -12.68 -6.26 5.36
N LEU A 159 -11.44 -6.59 5.74
CA LEU A 159 -11.11 -7.74 6.58
C LEU A 159 -10.05 -7.41 7.64
N PHE A 160 -10.06 -8.24 8.70
CA PHE A 160 -8.97 -8.36 9.67
C PHE A 160 -8.41 -9.79 9.62
N LEU A 161 -7.14 -9.95 9.23
CA LEU A 161 -6.44 -11.23 9.23
C LEU A 161 -5.36 -11.18 10.30
N LEU A 162 -5.66 -11.75 11.45
CA LEU A 162 -4.83 -11.68 12.65
C LEU A 162 -4.32 -13.09 12.99
N GLU A 163 -3.05 -13.38 12.70
CA GLU A 163 -2.33 -14.63 13.03
C GLU A 163 -1.41 -14.47 14.24
#